data_480264407a6a2dd0c9423f2bcbd162ce
#
_entry.id   480264407a6a2dd0c9423f2bcbd162ce
#
_cell.length_a   1.000
_cell.length_b   1.000
_cell.length_c   1.000
_cell.angle_alpha   90.00
_cell.angle_beta   90.00
_cell.angle_gamma   90.00
#
_symmetry.space_group_name_H-M   'P 1'
#
loop_
_entity.id
_entity.type
_entity.pdbx_description
1 polymer ?
#
loop_
_entity_poly.entity_id
_entity_poly.type
_entity_poly.pdbx_seq_one_letter_code
_entity_poly.pdbx_strand_id
1 'polypeptide(L)'
;MQHRSLTLRALLAGIVLTLLAASPALASTYRYWSFWDGAGGTWAYATQGPSSLRPADGSVQGFHFVVSKDAADQAAPPRTAPDFAAICSATAPAAGKKRIALVIDFGTPAEAQAGETPPQDAPRTACAQVGPDATTAEALAEVAKPLRYNSAALLCAISGYPKQGCGEPLADAAPAPATPTATPAADAAAGSDGGGPSAGLLAGIAAVAALGAATLWQSRRRRTR
;
A
#
# COMPACT_ATOMS: atom_id res chain seq x y z
N MET A 1 -37.68 4.36 -38.58
CA MET A 1 -36.51 3.52 -38.22
C MET A 1 -35.17 4.32 -38.05
N GLN A 2 -35.01 5.46 -38.71
CA GLN A 2 -33.77 6.29 -38.63
C GLN A 2 -33.45 6.88 -37.25
N HIS A 3 -34.42 7.22 -36.41
CA HIS A 3 -34.15 7.81 -35.08
C HIS A 3 -33.57 6.84 -34.08
N ARG A 4 -33.82 5.54 -34.19
CA ARG A 4 -33.23 4.51 -33.30
C ARG A 4 -31.74 4.29 -33.57
N SER A 5 -31.29 4.45 -34.81
CA SER A 5 -29.88 4.29 -35.16
C SER A 5 -29.03 5.49 -34.74
N LEU A 6 -29.60 6.71 -34.75
CA LEU A 6 -28.90 7.91 -34.29
C LEU A 6 -28.68 7.91 -32.75
N THR A 7 -29.67 7.47 -31.98
CA THR A 7 -29.52 7.38 -30.51
C THR A 7 -28.52 6.30 -30.10
N LEU A 8 -28.48 5.16 -30.80
CA LEU A 8 -27.54 4.09 -30.54
C LEU A 8 -26.07 4.54 -30.85
N ARG A 9 -25.88 5.27 -31.94
CA ARG A 9 -24.58 5.82 -32.32
C ARG A 9 -24.07 6.89 -31.34
N ALA A 10 -24.98 7.74 -30.83
CA ALA A 10 -24.64 8.74 -29.82
C ALA A 10 -24.26 8.09 -28.46
N LEU A 11 -24.96 7.01 -28.06
CA LEU A 11 -24.61 6.24 -26.87
C LEU A 11 -23.27 5.54 -26.99
N LEU A 12 -23.00 4.91 -28.13
CA LEU A 12 -21.72 4.26 -28.39
C LEU A 12 -20.56 5.28 -28.43
N ALA A 13 -20.74 6.44 -29.04
CA ALA A 13 -19.73 7.50 -29.05
C ALA A 13 -19.46 8.03 -27.64
N GLY A 14 -20.47 8.15 -26.78
CA GLY A 14 -20.31 8.57 -25.38
C GLY A 14 -19.50 7.54 -24.55
N ILE A 15 -19.78 6.25 -24.73
CA ILE A 15 -19.05 5.17 -24.04
C ILE A 15 -17.58 5.13 -24.49
N VAL A 16 -17.31 5.27 -25.78
CA VAL A 16 -15.94 5.30 -26.33
C VAL A 16 -15.17 6.51 -25.77
N LEU A 17 -15.80 7.68 -25.69
CA LEU A 17 -15.17 8.88 -25.17
C LEU A 17 -14.82 8.77 -23.67
N THR A 18 -15.67 8.12 -22.87
CA THR A 18 -15.40 7.87 -21.43
C THR A 18 -14.28 6.85 -21.22
N LEU A 19 -14.18 5.83 -22.07
CA LEU A 19 -13.10 4.84 -22.02
C LEU A 19 -11.74 5.43 -22.41
N LEU A 20 -11.71 6.40 -23.33
CA LEU A 20 -10.49 7.09 -23.74
C LEU A 20 -10.00 8.13 -22.72
N ALA A 21 -10.87 8.57 -21.80
CA ALA A 21 -10.52 9.52 -20.73
C ALA A 21 -10.03 8.83 -19.44
N ALA A 22 -10.02 7.50 -19.38
CA ALA A 22 -9.46 6.76 -18.25
C ALA A 22 -7.94 6.92 -18.24
N SER A 23 -7.43 7.82 -17.40
CA SER A 23 -5.99 7.88 -17.13
C SER A 23 -5.54 6.54 -16.53
N PRO A 24 -4.40 5.98 -16.97
CA PRO A 24 -3.84 4.80 -16.32
C PRO A 24 -3.63 5.11 -14.83
N ALA A 25 -4.19 4.30 -13.96
CA ALA A 25 -3.85 4.33 -12.55
C ALA A 25 -2.39 3.89 -12.45
N LEU A 26 -1.49 4.82 -12.09
CA LEU A 26 -0.11 4.47 -11.80
C LEU A 26 -0.13 3.60 -10.55
N ALA A 27 0.35 2.36 -10.67
CA ALA A 27 0.56 1.49 -9.54
C ALA A 27 1.63 2.12 -8.64
N SER A 28 1.29 2.39 -7.38
CA SER A 28 2.24 2.93 -6.42
C SER A 28 2.97 1.79 -5.75
N THR A 29 4.30 1.81 -5.81
CA THR A 29 5.19 0.92 -5.06
C THR A 29 5.28 1.41 -3.62
N TYR A 30 5.32 0.47 -2.66
CA TYR A 30 5.44 0.78 -1.24
C TYR A 30 6.63 0.03 -0.66
N ARG A 31 7.33 0.65 0.30
CA ARG A 31 8.37 0.00 1.08
C ARG A 31 7.92 -0.07 2.52
N TYR A 32 7.82 -1.29 3.09
CA TYR A 32 7.24 -1.49 4.42
C TYR A 32 7.65 -2.82 5.04
N TRP A 33 7.40 -2.97 6.34
CA TRP A 33 7.47 -4.24 7.03
C TRP A 33 6.20 -5.05 6.80
N SER A 34 6.27 -6.11 6.02
CA SER A 34 5.20 -7.10 5.87
C SER A 34 5.20 -8.05 7.08
N PHE A 35 4.01 -8.53 7.43
CA PHE A 35 3.83 -9.39 8.60
C PHE A 35 3.22 -10.73 8.20
N TRP A 36 3.73 -11.82 8.77
CA TRP A 36 3.45 -13.19 8.35
C TRP A 36 3.23 -14.12 9.53
N ASP A 37 2.27 -15.05 9.39
CA ASP A 37 2.04 -16.18 10.28
C ASP A 37 2.71 -17.44 9.71
N GLY A 38 3.51 -18.13 10.54
CA GLY A 38 4.11 -19.40 10.21
C GLY A 38 3.28 -20.56 10.74
N ALA A 39 2.72 -21.36 9.83
CA ALA A 39 1.96 -22.55 10.18
C ALA A 39 2.35 -23.73 9.30
N GLY A 40 2.59 -24.90 9.90
CA GLY A 40 2.92 -26.12 9.15
C GLY A 40 4.16 -26.01 8.25
N GLY A 41 5.15 -25.22 8.64
CA GLY A 41 6.38 -25.01 7.87
C GLY A 41 6.22 -24.06 6.67
N THR A 42 5.10 -23.36 6.53
CA THR A 42 4.82 -22.42 5.46
C THR A 42 4.42 -21.06 6.01
N TRP A 43 4.62 -20.02 5.21
CA TRP A 43 4.20 -18.65 5.53
C TRP A 43 2.81 -18.34 4.96
N ALA A 44 1.96 -17.73 5.77
CA ALA A 44 0.72 -17.09 5.34
C ALA A 44 0.78 -15.59 5.66
N TYR A 45 0.30 -14.76 4.75
CA TYR A 45 0.20 -13.32 5.01
C TYR A 45 -0.77 -13.07 6.16
N ALA A 46 -0.33 -12.35 7.20
CA ALA A 46 -1.13 -12.15 8.40
C ALA A 46 -2.34 -11.25 8.10
N THR A 47 -3.51 -11.65 8.60
CA THR A 47 -4.76 -10.89 8.45
C THR A 47 -5.00 -9.87 9.56
N GLN A 48 -4.19 -9.92 10.62
CA GLN A 48 -4.21 -8.99 11.74
C GLN A 48 -2.83 -8.35 11.91
N GLY A 49 -2.79 -7.13 12.41
CA GLY A 49 -1.52 -6.48 12.73
C GLY A 49 -0.84 -7.09 13.97
N PRO A 50 0.48 -6.95 14.11
CA PRO A 50 1.25 -7.54 15.20
C PRO A 50 0.84 -7.02 16.60
N SER A 51 0.28 -5.82 16.70
CA SER A 51 -0.24 -5.25 17.95
C SER A 51 -1.57 -5.85 18.41
N SER A 52 -2.31 -6.51 17.50
CA SER A 52 -3.61 -7.12 17.79
C SER A 52 -3.52 -8.63 17.90
N LEU A 53 -2.62 -9.26 17.18
CA LEU A 53 -2.45 -10.71 17.16
C LEU A 53 -1.80 -11.20 18.48
N ARG A 54 -2.46 -12.17 19.11
CA ARG A 54 -1.96 -12.88 20.30
C ARG A 54 -1.68 -14.33 19.93
N PRO A 55 -0.47 -14.64 19.47
CA PRO A 55 -0.12 -15.99 19.05
C PRO A 55 -0.08 -16.97 20.25
N ALA A 56 -0.37 -18.24 20.01
CA ALA A 56 -0.22 -19.28 21.01
C ALA A 56 1.26 -19.60 21.29
N ASP A 57 1.54 -20.31 22.39
CA ASP A 57 2.87 -20.91 22.60
C ASP A 57 3.24 -21.83 21.44
N GLY A 58 4.47 -21.77 20.99
CA GLY A 58 4.93 -22.55 19.84
C GLY A 58 4.66 -21.94 18.47
N SER A 59 4.06 -20.76 18.39
CA SER A 59 3.84 -20.05 17.13
C SER A 59 5.13 -19.46 16.55
N VAL A 60 5.15 -19.32 15.22
CA VAL A 60 6.23 -18.61 14.49
C VAL A 60 5.64 -17.38 13.82
N GLN A 61 6.29 -16.25 13.98
CA GLN A 61 5.86 -14.97 13.41
C GLN A 61 6.98 -14.40 12.55
N GLY A 62 6.64 -13.90 11.35
CA GLY A 62 7.62 -13.39 10.40
C GLY A 62 7.44 -11.92 10.08
N PHE A 63 8.54 -11.20 9.96
CA PHE A 63 8.61 -9.84 9.50
C PHE A 63 9.56 -9.76 8.32
N HIS A 64 9.14 -9.15 7.21
CA HIS A 64 10.02 -8.95 6.05
C HIS A 64 9.92 -7.50 5.58
N PHE A 65 11.06 -6.83 5.52
CA PHE A 65 11.17 -5.49 4.95
C PHE A 65 11.28 -5.60 3.44
N VAL A 66 10.29 -5.12 2.73
CA VAL A 66 10.08 -5.44 1.32
C VAL A 66 9.55 -4.23 0.55
N VAL A 67 9.78 -4.22 -0.75
CA VAL A 67 9.15 -3.32 -1.72
C VAL A 67 8.05 -4.09 -2.44
N SER A 68 6.79 -3.64 -2.31
CA SER A 68 5.71 -4.16 -3.15
C SER A 68 5.75 -3.51 -4.53
N LYS A 69 5.41 -4.24 -5.57
CA LYS A 69 5.36 -3.71 -6.95
C LYS A 69 4.09 -2.89 -7.21
N ASP A 70 3.02 -3.20 -6.50
CA ASP A 70 1.80 -2.40 -6.45
C ASP A 70 1.04 -2.67 -5.14
N ALA A 71 -0.04 -1.92 -4.89
CA ALA A 71 -0.84 -2.05 -3.67
C ALA A 71 -1.67 -3.35 -3.60
N ALA A 72 -1.84 -4.06 -4.71
CA ALA A 72 -2.60 -5.31 -4.81
C ALA A 72 -1.68 -6.53 -4.72
N ASP A 73 -0.38 -6.37 -4.99
CA ASP A 73 0.58 -7.47 -4.91
C ASP A 73 0.90 -7.82 -3.47
N GLN A 74 0.73 -9.10 -3.16
CA GLN A 74 1.15 -9.63 -1.87
C GLN A 74 2.68 -9.64 -1.80
N ALA A 75 3.23 -9.07 -0.72
CA ALA A 75 4.67 -9.07 -0.47
C ALA A 75 5.26 -10.49 -0.48
N ALA A 76 6.55 -10.61 -0.74
CA ALA A 76 7.24 -11.89 -0.56
C ALA A 76 7.36 -12.24 0.93
N PRO A 77 7.25 -13.52 1.32
CA PRO A 77 7.46 -13.96 2.68
C PRO A 77 8.93 -13.84 3.11
N PRO A 78 9.24 -13.94 4.42
CA PRO A 78 10.61 -14.04 4.90
C PRO A 78 11.37 -15.19 4.23
N ARG A 79 12.65 -14.99 3.93
CA ARG A 79 13.50 -15.96 3.22
C ARG A 79 13.88 -17.19 4.04
N THR A 80 13.66 -17.16 5.35
CA THR A 80 13.86 -18.32 6.26
C THR A 80 12.51 -18.99 6.53
N ALA A 81 12.48 -20.33 6.50
CA ALA A 81 11.29 -21.11 6.80
C ALA A 81 10.83 -20.92 8.27
N PRO A 82 9.51 -21.01 8.55
CA PRO A 82 8.97 -20.89 9.91
C PRO A 82 9.13 -22.21 10.68
N ASP A 83 10.28 -22.39 11.31
CA ASP A 83 10.60 -23.58 12.12
C ASP A 83 10.73 -23.20 13.61
N PHE A 84 9.68 -23.41 14.38
CA PHE A 84 9.68 -23.16 15.82
C PHE A 84 10.74 -23.98 16.55
N ALA A 85 10.85 -25.26 16.24
CA ALA A 85 11.73 -26.16 16.95
C ALA A 85 13.19 -25.76 16.77
N ALA A 86 13.58 -25.40 15.54
CA ALA A 86 14.94 -24.91 15.26
C ALA A 86 15.20 -23.56 15.95
N ILE A 87 14.27 -22.61 15.85
CA ILE A 87 14.45 -21.23 16.38
C ILE A 87 14.47 -21.19 17.91
N CYS A 88 13.59 -21.95 18.54
CA CYS A 88 13.44 -21.95 20.01
C CYS A 88 14.16 -23.10 20.72
N SER A 89 15.01 -23.86 20.04
CA SER A 89 15.75 -25.03 20.58
C SER A 89 16.53 -24.72 21.86
N ALA A 90 17.17 -23.55 21.94
CA ALA A 90 17.97 -23.12 23.07
C ALA A 90 17.16 -22.41 24.18
N THR A 91 15.86 -22.19 23.99
CA THR A 91 15.00 -21.49 24.94
C THR A 91 14.08 -22.47 25.65
N ALA A 92 14.41 -22.84 26.88
CA ALA A 92 13.57 -23.76 27.67
C ALA A 92 12.22 -23.11 28.01
N PRO A 93 11.12 -23.90 28.11
CA PRO A 93 9.85 -23.41 28.61
C PRO A 93 9.97 -22.86 30.04
N ALA A 94 9.27 -21.76 30.33
CA ALA A 94 9.22 -21.18 31.67
C ALA A 94 7.76 -21.07 32.16
N ALA A 95 7.52 -21.31 33.44
CA ALA A 95 6.17 -21.22 34.04
C ALA A 95 5.57 -19.82 33.84
N GLY A 96 4.32 -19.73 33.38
CA GLY A 96 3.61 -18.48 33.16
C GLY A 96 4.12 -17.69 31.92
N LYS A 97 4.93 -18.29 31.06
CA LYS A 97 5.43 -17.69 29.82
C LYS A 97 5.08 -18.55 28.64
N LYS A 98 4.89 -17.91 27.50
CA LYS A 98 4.84 -18.55 26.18
C LYS A 98 6.07 -18.19 25.36
N ARG A 99 6.47 -19.07 24.45
CA ARG A 99 7.57 -18.89 23.53
C ARG A 99 7.02 -18.64 22.14
N ILE A 100 7.52 -17.60 21.50
CA ILE A 100 7.17 -17.22 20.14
C ILE A 100 8.46 -17.13 19.34
N ALA A 101 8.58 -17.94 18.30
CA ALA A 101 9.69 -17.84 17.37
C ALA A 101 9.46 -16.64 16.42
N LEU A 102 10.49 -15.85 16.23
CA LEU A 102 10.46 -14.68 15.35
C LEU A 102 11.50 -14.82 14.24
N VAL A 103 11.07 -14.57 13.01
CA VAL A 103 11.93 -14.43 11.84
C VAL A 103 11.87 -12.98 11.39
N ILE A 104 12.99 -12.29 11.38
CA ILE A 104 13.11 -10.88 11.02
C ILE A 104 14.03 -10.78 9.81
N ASP A 105 13.44 -10.57 8.65
CA ASP A 105 14.13 -10.43 7.38
C ASP A 105 14.21 -8.95 7.01
N PHE A 106 15.41 -8.40 7.05
CA PHE A 106 15.66 -6.98 6.74
C PHE A 106 15.63 -6.67 5.24
N GLY A 107 15.31 -7.66 4.41
CA GLY A 107 15.31 -7.54 2.97
C GLY A 107 16.71 -7.59 2.36
N THR A 108 16.79 -7.19 1.12
CA THR A 108 18.01 -7.14 0.32
C THR A 108 18.50 -5.70 0.13
N PRO A 109 19.73 -5.47 -0.31
CA PRO A 109 20.21 -4.13 -0.66
C PRO A 109 19.34 -3.42 -1.73
N ALA A 110 18.70 -4.18 -2.62
CA ALA A 110 17.79 -3.63 -3.64
C ALA A 110 16.46 -3.11 -3.04
N GLU A 111 16.06 -3.63 -1.90
CA GLU A 111 14.86 -3.21 -1.17
C GLU A 111 15.16 -2.10 -0.16
N ALA A 112 16.44 -1.86 0.13
CA ALA A 112 16.85 -0.84 1.09
C ALA A 112 16.47 0.57 0.64
N GLN A 113 16.29 1.46 1.60
CA GLN A 113 16.09 2.87 1.33
C GLN A 113 17.40 3.49 0.79
N ALA A 114 17.26 4.49 -0.07
CA ALA A 114 18.44 5.18 -0.61
C ALA A 114 19.37 5.67 0.51
N GLY A 115 20.64 5.29 0.44
CA GLY A 115 21.63 5.62 1.46
C GLY A 115 21.62 4.76 2.71
N GLU A 116 20.79 3.71 2.76
CA GLU A 116 20.76 2.72 3.84
C GLU A 116 21.18 1.33 3.33
N THR A 117 21.66 0.51 4.26
CA THR A 117 21.97 -0.90 4.01
C THR A 117 21.26 -1.75 5.06
N PRO A 118 20.68 -2.92 4.69
CA PRO A 118 20.14 -3.83 5.68
C PRO A 118 21.19 -4.18 6.75
N PRO A 119 20.80 -4.29 8.04
CA PRO A 119 21.75 -4.59 9.11
C PRO A 119 22.49 -5.92 8.94
N GLN A 120 21.89 -6.84 8.19
CA GLN A 120 22.45 -8.15 7.86
C GLN A 120 21.79 -8.75 6.61
N ASP A 121 22.51 -9.60 5.89
CA ASP A 121 22.03 -10.19 4.63
C ASP A 121 21.06 -11.38 4.87
N ALA A 122 21.33 -12.18 5.90
CA ALA A 122 20.48 -13.32 6.27
C ALA A 122 19.37 -12.89 7.24
N PRO A 123 18.16 -13.46 7.16
CA PRO A 123 17.14 -13.24 8.17
C PRO A 123 17.61 -13.59 9.57
N ARG A 124 17.31 -12.74 10.55
CA ARG A 124 17.58 -12.99 11.96
C ARG A 124 16.45 -13.81 12.55
N THR A 125 16.77 -14.82 13.36
CA THR A 125 15.82 -15.58 14.13
C THR A 125 16.03 -15.32 15.64
N ALA A 126 14.93 -15.30 16.40
CA ALA A 126 14.97 -15.15 17.84
C ALA A 126 13.75 -15.84 18.47
N CYS A 127 13.94 -16.37 19.67
CA CYS A 127 12.85 -16.93 20.48
C CYS A 127 12.50 -15.94 21.61
N ALA A 128 11.32 -15.34 21.53
CA ALA A 128 10.81 -14.46 22.58
C ALA A 128 10.09 -15.27 23.66
N GLN A 129 10.35 -14.95 24.94
CA GLN A 129 9.65 -15.50 26.09
C GLN A 129 8.82 -14.41 26.77
N VAL A 130 7.51 -14.43 26.58
CA VAL A 130 6.61 -13.35 26.96
C VAL A 130 5.45 -13.85 27.82
N GLY A 131 4.66 -12.94 28.38
CA GLY A 131 3.45 -13.28 29.14
C GLY A 131 2.42 -14.03 28.27
N PRO A 132 1.48 -14.77 28.88
CA PRO A 132 0.53 -15.61 28.15
C PRO A 132 -0.37 -14.80 27.21
N ASP A 133 -0.72 -13.56 27.58
CA ASP A 133 -1.59 -12.69 26.79
C ASP A 133 -0.82 -11.72 25.86
N ALA A 134 0.50 -11.83 25.80
CA ALA A 134 1.32 -10.92 25.00
C ALA A 134 0.99 -11.00 23.51
N THR A 135 1.03 -9.85 22.87
CA THR A 135 0.88 -9.70 21.43
C THR A 135 2.18 -10.04 20.68
N THR A 136 2.10 -10.20 19.38
CA THR A 136 3.30 -10.33 18.54
C THR A 136 4.20 -9.09 18.62
N ALA A 137 3.63 -7.89 18.73
CA ALA A 137 4.41 -6.66 18.89
C ALA A 137 5.20 -6.65 20.21
N GLU A 138 4.64 -7.16 21.30
CA GLU A 138 5.35 -7.31 22.57
C GLU A 138 6.45 -8.37 22.49
N ALA A 139 6.18 -9.49 21.80
CA ALA A 139 7.20 -10.51 21.53
C ALA A 139 8.35 -9.95 20.69
N LEU A 140 8.04 -9.16 19.66
CA LEU A 140 9.04 -8.48 18.83
C LEU A 140 9.85 -7.48 19.66
N ALA A 141 9.19 -6.71 20.53
CA ALA A 141 9.85 -5.76 21.41
C ALA A 141 10.80 -6.42 22.43
N GLU A 142 10.57 -7.67 22.78
CA GLU A 142 11.45 -8.41 23.68
C GLU A 142 12.82 -8.68 23.04
N VAL A 143 12.86 -8.98 21.74
CA VAL A 143 14.08 -9.47 21.07
C VAL A 143 14.68 -8.54 20.01
N ALA A 144 13.96 -7.47 19.63
CA ALA A 144 14.32 -6.70 18.44
C ALA A 144 14.26 -5.17 18.63
N LYS A 145 14.51 -4.67 19.81
CA LYS A 145 14.60 -3.22 20.09
C LYS A 145 15.78 -2.59 19.35
N PRO A 146 15.70 -1.26 19.04
CA PRO A 146 14.54 -0.39 19.17
C PRO A 146 13.50 -0.62 18.07
N LEU A 147 12.22 -0.46 18.41
CA LEU A 147 11.13 -0.44 17.46
C LEU A 147 10.64 1.00 17.25
N ARG A 148 10.19 1.31 16.05
CA ARG A 148 9.56 2.60 15.73
C ARG A 148 8.19 2.35 15.12
N TYR A 149 7.19 3.10 15.63
CA TYR A 149 5.82 3.10 15.15
C TYR A 149 5.41 4.54 14.80
N ASN A 150 4.46 4.69 13.87
CA ASN A 150 3.82 5.98 13.62
C ASN A 150 2.60 6.18 14.52
N SER A 151 1.93 7.33 14.38
CA SER A 151 0.73 7.67 15.15
C SER A 151 -0.47 6.76 14.88
N ALA A 152 -0.49 6.03 13.77
CA ALA A 152 -1.49 5.02 13.45
C ALA A 152 -1.11 3.60 13.91
N ALA A 153 -0.09 3.46 14.76
CA ALA A 153 0.46 2.20 15.25
C ALA A 153 1.01 1.27 14.14
N LEU A 154 1.35 1.81 12.98
CA LEU A 154 2.04 1.07 11.93
C LEU A 154 3.51 0.90 12.31
N LEU A 155 4.03 -0.33 12.21
CA LEU A 155 5.44 -0.64 12.45
C LEU A 155 6.31 -0.06 11.33
N CYS A 156 7.20 0.86 11.69
CA CYS A 156 8.06 1.58 10.76
C CYS A 156 9.52 1.10 10.79
N ALA A 157 10.00 0.64 11.95
CA ALA A 157 11.35 0.11 12.05
C ALA A 157 11.47 -1.00 13.08
N ILE A 158 12.32 -1.99 12.77
CA ILE A 158 12.74 -3.07 13.66
C ILE A 158 14.24 -2.96 13.86
N SER A 159 14.70 -3.00 15.11
CA SER A 159 16.14 -2.81 15.47
C SER A 159 16.73 -1.53 14.87
N GLY A 160 15.91 -0.48 14.77
CA GLY A 160 16.30 0.81 14.21
C GLY A 160 16.40 0.87 12.68
N TYR A 161 16.03 -0.19 11.96
CA TYR A 161 16.03 -0.21 10.49
C TYR A 161 14.59 -0.27 9.93
N PRO A 162 14.27 0.48 8.88
CA PRO A 162 15.03 1.60 8.35
C PRO A 162 15.06 2.79 9.31
N LYS A 163 16.00 3.71 9.12
CA LYS A 163 16.11 4.93 9.95
C LYS A 163 14.93 5.88 9.71
N GLN A 164 14.42 5.91 8.49
CA GLN A 164 13.35 6.79 8.06
C GLN A 164 12.27 6.01 7.30
N GLY A 165 11.12 6.65 7.05
CA GLY A 165 10.00 6.06 6.34
C GLY A 165 9.12 5.17 7.21
N CYS A 166 7.89 4.96 6.75
CA CYS A 166 6.87 4.16 7.45
C CYS A 166 5.81 3.60 6.48
N GLY A 167 6.22 3.11 5.32
CA GLY A 167 5.29 2.55 4.32
C GLY A 167 4.72 3.60 3.36
N GLU A 168 5.42 4.70 3.15
CA GLU A 168 5.02 5.69 2.17
C GLU A 168 5.16 5.12 0.74
N PRO A 169 4.33 5.62 -0.19
CA PRO A 169 4.51 5.31 -1.60
C PRO A 169 5.92 5.73 -2.04
N LEU A 170 6.58 4.85 -2.77
CA LEU A 170 7.78 5.25 -3.49
C LEU A 170 7.31 6.08 -4.67
N ALA A 171 7.79 7.31 -4.78
CA ALA A 171 7.66 8.03 -6.02
C ALA A 171 8.41 7.21 -7.08
N ASP A 172 7.69 6.63 -8.05
CA ASP A 172 8.33 6.19 -9.27
C ASP A 172 9.18 7.36 -9.73
N ALA A 173 10.45 7.10 -10.07
CA ALA A 173 11.32 8.16 -10.57
C ALA A 173 10.55 8.85 -11.70
N ALA A 174 9.95 10.00 -11.39
CA ALA A 174 9.22 10.77 -12.35
C ALA A 174 10.18 10.95 -13.55
N PRO A 175 9.74 10.73 -14.80
CA PRO A 175 10.56 11.08 -15.94
C PRO A 175 11.06 12.48 -15.69
N ALA A 176 12.38 12.67 -15.71
CA ALA A 176 12.99 13.98 -15.48
C ALA A 176 12.18 15.02 -16.26
N PRO A 177 11.76 16.14 -15.65
CA PRO A 177 10.97 17.14 -16.33
C PRO A 177 11.67 17.44 -17.64
N ALA A 178 11.01 17.15 -18.77
CA ALA A 178 11.52 17.55 -20.07
C ALA A 178 11.78 19.05 -19.94
N THR A 179 13.03 19.45 -20.07
CA THR A 179 13.45 20.86 -20.02
C THR A 179 12.55 21.60 -21.00
N PRO A 180 11.72 22.55 -20.56
CA PRO A 180 10.90 23.30 -21.48
C PRO A 180 11.83 24.05 -22.42
N THR A 181 11.83 23.68 -23.69
CA THR A 181 12.42 24.47 -24.75
C THR A 181 11.71 25.82 -24.68
N ALA A 182 12.44 26.85 -24.32
CA ALA A 182 11.93 28.20 -24.18
C ALA A 182 11.36 28.68 -25.53
N THR A 183 10.05 28.80 -25.61
CA THR A 183 9.37 29.59 -26.62
C THR A 183 9.17 31.01 -26.04
N PRO A 184 9.42 32.07 -26.83
CA PRO A 184 9.46 33.43 -26.29
C PRO A 184 8.11 33.87 -25.73
N ALA A 185 8.17 34.66 -24.68
CA ALA A 185 7.08 35.24 -23.93
C ALA A 185 6.11 36.07 -24.78
N ALA A 186 4.82 35.91 -24.51
CA ALA A 186 3.83 36.94 -24.68
C ALA A 186 3.22 37.25 -23.30
N ASP A 187 3.33 38.49 -22.89
CA ASP A 187 2.80 39.07 -21.65
C ASP A 187 1.28 38.83 -21.48
N ALA A 188 0.85 38.35 -20.34
CA ALA A 188 -0.44 38.71 -19.75
C ALA A 188 -0.51 38.36 -18.25
N ALA A 189 -0.45 39.39 -17.43
CA ALA A 189 -1.15 39.71 -16.19
C ALA A 189 -1.52 38.58 -15.18
N ALA A 190 -1.11 38.89 -13.95
CA ALA A 190 -1.42 38.28 -12.67
C ALA A 190 -2.91 38.05 -12.36
N GLY A 191 -3.20 36.97 -11.65
CA GLY A 191 -4.49 36.69 -11.01
C GLY A 191 -4.35 35.60 -9.96
N SER A 192 -4.47 36.01 -8.72
CA SER A 192 -4.29 35.35 -7.44
C SER A 192 -5.19 34.17 -7.15
N ASP A 193 -4.68 33.28 -6.30
CA ASP A 193 -5.28 32.45 -5.23
C ASP A 193 -6.77 32.12 -5.24
N GLY A 194 -7.06 30.83 -5.07
CA GLY A 194 -8.36 30.33 -4.65
C GLY A 194 -8.47 28.82 -4.81
N GLY A 195 -8.27 28.02 -3.73
CA GLY A 195 -8.54 26.60 -3.69
C GLY A 195 -10.03 26.32 -3.93
N GLY A 196 -10.43 26.17 -5.19
CA GLY A 196 -11.75 25.73 -5.62
C GLY A 196 -11.68 24.37 -6.30
N PRO A 197 -12.82 23.64 -6.43
CA PRO A 197 -12.84 22.34 -7.10
C PRO A 197 -12.27 22.46 -8.50
N SER A 198 -11.43 21.48 -8.87
CA SER A 198 -10.69 21.47 -10.14
C SER A 198 -11.61 21.72 -11.35
N ALA A 199 -11.15 22.53 -12.31
CA ALA A 199 -11.91 22.87 -13.53
C ALA A 199 -12.48 21.64 -14.25
N GLY A 200 -11.81 20.47 -14.12
CA GLY A 200 -12.28 19.20 -14.65
C GLY A 200 -13.55 18.69 -13.98
N LEU A 201 -13.70 18.87 -12.67
CA LEU A 201 -14.90 18.46 -11.93
C LEU A 201 -16.11 19.30 -12.36
N LEU A 202 -15.93 20.61 -12.51
CA LEU A 202 -16.99 21.51 -12.95
C LEU A 202 -17.41 21.24 -14.40
N ALA A 203 -16.47 20.94 -15.30
CA ALA A 203 -16.75 20.57 -16.66
C ALA A 203 -17.52 19.22 -16.76
N GLY A 204 -17.17 18.24 -15.92
CA GLY A 204 -17.88 16.96 -15.82
C GLY A 204 -19.34 17.12 -15.35
N ILE A 205 -19.57 17.92 -14.30
CA ILE A 205 -20.93 18.18 -13.78
C ILE A 205 -21.77 18.91 -14.83
N ALA A 206 -21.20 19.89 -15.54
CA ALA A 206 -21.91 20.63 -16.59
C ALA A 206 -22.31 19.71 -17.76
N ALA A 207 -21.47 18.78 -18.17
CA ALA A 207 -21.76 17.83 -19.25
C ALA A 207 -22.91 16.87 -18.86
N VAL A 208 -22.93 16.35 -17.64
CA VAL A 208 -23.99 15.47 -17.14
C VAL A 208 -25.32 16.23 -17.01
N ALA A 209 -25.31 17.45 -16.54
CA ALA A 209 -26.50 18.29 -16.43
C ALA A 209 -27.10 18.62 -17.81
N ALA A 210 -26.25 18.92 -18.81
CA ALA A 210 -26.70 19.19 -20.19
C ALA A 210 -27.36 17.96 -20.84
N LEU A 211 -26.79 16.76 -20.63
CA LEU A 211 -27.38 15.52 -21.12
C LEU A 211 -28.71 15.18 -20.45
N GLY A 212 -28.82 15.41 -19.13
CA GLY A 212 -30.06 15.24 -18.39
C GLY A 212 -31.17 16.20 -18.86
N ALA A 213 -30.85 17.47 -19.08
CA ALA A 213 -31.79 18.45 -19.61
C ALA A 213 -32.28 18.12 -21.03
N ALA A 214 -31.39 17.66 -21.90
CA ALA A 214 -31.72 17.25 -23.28
C ALA A 214 -32.70 16.05 -23.29
N THR A 215 -32.50 15.07 -22.43
CA THR A 215 -33.39 13.88 -22.33
C THR A 215 -34.76 14.24 -21.80
N LEU A 216 -34.83 15.12 -20.77
CA LEU A 216 -36.09 15.62 -20.22
C LEU A 216 -36.90 16.46 -21.23
N TRP A 217 -36.21 17.33 -21.97
CA TRP A 217 -36.82 18.15 -23.02
C TRP A 217 -37.38 17.30 -24.16
N GLN A 218 -36.63 16.27 -24.56
CA GLN A 218 -37.05 15.35 -25.61
C GLN A 218 -38.26 14.47 -25.19
N SER A 219 -38.29 14.06 -23.91
CA SER A 219 -39.42 13.28 -23.35
C SER A 219 -40.72 14.12 -23.27
N ARG A 220 -40.62 15.41 -22.90
CA ARG A 220 -41.74 16.34 -22.88
C ARG A 220 -42.31 16.61 -24.27
N ARG A 221 -41.45 16.82 -25.27
CA ARG A 221 -41.88 17.01 -26.67
C ARG A 221 -42.61 15.78 -27.25
N ARG A 222 -42.31 14.57 -26.75
CA ARG A 222 -43.02 13.36 -27.21
C ARG A 222 -44.40 13.15 -26.57
N ARG A 223 -44.66 13.81 -25.43
CA ARG A 223 -45.97 13.74 -24.76
C ARG A 223 -47.00 14.75 -25.28
N THR A 224 -46.57 15.70 -26.09
CA THR A 224 -47.42 16.77 -26.67
C THR A 224 -47.68 16.55 -28.16
N ARG A 225 -47.36 15.41 -28.69
CA ARG A 225 -47.76 14.89 -30.03
C ARG A 225 -48.50 13.56 -29.83
#